data_272ee3121ae79afc9b942ec3dfe549ea
#
_entry.id   272ee3121ae79afc9b942ec3dfe549ea
#
_cell.length_a   1.000
_cell.length_b   1.000
_cell.length_c   1.000
_cell.angle_alpha   90.00
_cell.angle_beta   90.00
_cell.angle_gamma   90.00
#
_symmetry.space_group_name_H-M   'P 1'
#
loop_
_entity.id
_entity.type
_entity.pdbx_description
1 polymer ?
#
loop_
_entity_poly.entity_id
_entity_poly.type
_entity_poly.pdbx_seq_one_letter_code
_entity_poly.pdbx_strand_id
1 'polypeptide(L)'
;MGEAAEHAWVMEPRGTASRHWAEQQCRLAGFEPDVRFETADLQAHIRLVEAGHAVALLPDLVWGGRPPTVELVTLAGDPHRTLFTSTRTAAAARPAIVAVRELLARALAPVSP
;
A
#
# COMPACT_ATOMS: atom_id res chain seq x y z
N MET A 1 -11.46 -8.93 -7.96
CA MET A 1 -12.10 -7.67 -7.47
C MET A 1 -13.63 -7.74 -7.38
N GLY A 2 -14.28 -8.49 -8.26
CA GLY A 2 -15.76 -8.54 -8.28
C GLY A 2 -16.40 -8.94 -6.95
N GLU A 3 -15.83 -9.91 -6.26
CA GLU A 3 -16.33 -10.36 -4.95
C GLU A 3 -16.18 -9.30 -3.87
N ALA A 4 -15.19 -8.41 -3.99
CA ALA A 4 -14.94 -7.35 -3.03
C ALA A 4 -16.04 -6.29 -3.02
N ALA A 5 -16.88 -6.23 -4.06
CA ALA A 5 -18.00 -5.30 -4.14
C ALA A 5 -19.04 -5.53 -3.02
N GLU A 6 -19.12 -6.75 -2.52
CA GLU A 6 -20.10 -7.15 -1.49
C GLU A 6 -19.59 -6.99 -0.06
N HIS A 7 -18.33 -6.61 0.10
CA HIS A 7 -17.69 -6.47 1.40
C HIS A 7 -17.58 -5.02 1.85
N ALA A 8 -17.50 -4.81 3.15
CA ALA A 8 -17.10 -3.52 3.71
C ALA A 8 -15.62 -3.28 3.43
N TRP A 9 -15.27 -2.01 3.24
CA TRP A 9 -13.91 -1.58 2.92
C TRP A 9 -13.33 -0.73 4.05
N VAL A 10 -12.04 -0.87 4.26
CA VAL A 10 -11.23 0.08 5.01
C VAL A 10 -10.33 0.81 4.01
N MET A 11 -10.31 2.13 4.10
CA MET A 11 -9.52 2.98 3.21
C MET A 11 -8.82 4.09 4.01
N GLU A 12 -7.82 4.67 3.40
CA GLU A 12 -7.16 5.86 3.96
C GLU A 12 -8.08 7.07 3.90
N PRO A 13 -7.74 8.15 4.61
CA PRO A 13 -8.60 9.33 4.67
C PRO A 13 -8.86 9.96 3.30
N ARG A 14 -10.04 10.51 3.14
CA ARG A 14 -10.42 11.27 1.94
C ARG A 14 -9.43 12.39 1.69
N GLY A 15 -9.14 12.64 0.42
CA GLY A 15 -8.19 13.66 0.01
C GLY A 15 -6.76 13.18 -0.12
N THR A 16 -6.46 11.96 0.27
CA THR A 16 -5.13 11.37 0.05
C THR A 16 -5.05 10.74 -1.33
N ALA A 17 -3.86 10.72 -1.91
CA ALA A 17 -3.64 10.12 -3.23
C ALA A 17 -3.92 8.62 -3.21
N SER A 18 -3.56 7.93 -2.13
CA SER A 18 -3.82 6.51 -1.96
C SER A 18 -5.31 6.18 -1.87
N ARG A 19 -6.10 7.03 -1.20
CA ARG A 19 -7.56 6.88 -1.16
C ARG A 19 -8.15 7.03 -2.55
N HIS A 20 -7.74 8.06 -3.27
CA HIS A 20 -8.22 8.31 -4.63
C HIS A 20 -7.89 7.14 -5.56
N TRP A 21 -6.66 6.63 -5.47
CA TRP A 21 -6.24 5.48 -6.25
C TRP A 21 -7.08 4.24 -5.95
N ALA A 22 -7.32 3.96 -4.67
CA ALA A 22 -8.13 2.81 -4.25
C ALA A 22 -9.57 2.90 -4.78
N GLU A 23 -10.18 4.08 -4.69
CA GLU A 23 -11.51 4.30 -5.22
C GLU A 23 -11.56 4.09 -6.72
N GLN A 24 -10.55 4.56 -7.45
CA GLN A 24 -10.46 4.36 -8.90
C GLN A 24 -10.35 2.88 -9.25
N GLN A 25 -9.57 2.10 -8.49
CA GLN A 25 -9.47 0.66 -8.76
C GLN A 25 -10.83 -0.03 -8.61
N CYS A 26 -11.61 0.34 -7.61
CA CYS A 26 -12.96 -0.18 -7.43
C CYS A 26 -13.88 0.19 -8.61
N ARG A 27 -13.82 1.45 -9.05
CA ARG A 27 -14.63 1.93 -10.18
C ARG A 27 -14.24 1.24 -11.49
N LEU A 28 -12.94 1.00 -11.71
CA LEU A 28 -12.48 0.25 -12.87
C LEU A 28 -12.97 -1.20 -12.84
N ALA A 29 -13.17 -1.76 -11.66
CA ALA A 29 -13.76 -3.08 -11.50
C ALA A 29 -15.30 -3.08 -11.55
N GLY A 30 -15.91 -1.92 -11.71
CA GLY A 30 -17.36 -1.78 -11.94
C GLY A 30 -18.19 -1.53 -10.69
N PHE A 31 -17.62 -1.10 -9.58
CA PHE A 31 -18.39 -0.84 -8.36
C PHE A 31 -17.88 0.35 -7.56
N GLU A 32 -18.76 0.90 -6.71
CA GLU A 32 -18.40 1.88 -5.70
C GLU A 32 -18.15 1.15 -4.38
N PRO A 33 -17.02 1.39 -3.71
CA PRO A 33 -16.72 0.68 -2.47
C PRO A 33 -17.59 1.16 -1.31
N ASP A 34 -18.05 0.22 -0.49
CA ASP A 34 -18.75 0.50 0.76
C ASP A 34 -17.70 0.76 1.84
N VAL A 35 -17.24 1.99 1.96
CA VAL A 35 -16.17 2.37 2.90
C VAL A 35 -16.77 2.60 4.28
N ARG A 36 -16.57 1.65 5.18
CA ARG A 36 -17.07 1.71 6.56
C ARG A 36 -16.01 2.11 7.56
N PHE A 37 -14.75 1.97 7.22
CA PHE A 37 -13.63 2.29 8.09
C PHE A 37 -12.68 3.22 7.36
N GLU A 38 -12.23 4.26 8.06
CA GLU A 38 -11.33 5.25 7.48
C GLU A 38 -10.22 5.53 8.48
N THR A 39 -8.98 5.22 8.09
CA THR A 39 -7.80 5.45 8.91
C THR A 39 -6.53 5.49 8.06
N ALA A 40 -5.59 6.35 8.43
CA ALA A 40 -4.28 6.41 7.81
C ALA A 40 -3.33 5.30 8.30
N ASP A 41 -3.70 4.63 9.39
CA ASP A 41 -2.88 3.57 9.98
C ASP A 41 -3.07 2.24 9.24
N LEU A 42 -2.07 1.87 8.43
CA LEU A 42 -2.13 0.62 7.65
C LEU A 42 -2.13 -0.63 8.53
N GLN A 43 -1.61 -0.57 9.76
CA GLN A 43 -1.69 -1.68 10.69
C GLN A 43 -3.15 -1.92 11.12
N ALA A 44 -3.92 -0.85 11.26
CA ALA A 44 -5.35 -0.95 11.54
C ALA A 44 -6.10 -1.59 10.36
N HIS A 45 -5.71 -1.26 9.11
CA HIS A 45 -6.26 -1.94 7.93
C HIS A 45 -6.05 -3.44 8.02
N ILE A 46 -4.82 -3.87 8.31
CA ILE A 46 -4.48 -5.28 8.42
C ILE A 46 -5.30 -5.97 9.51
N ARG A 47 -5.44 -5.33 10.68
CA ARG A 47 -6.21 -5.88 11.80
C ARG A 47 -7.68 -6.06 11.46
N LEU A 48 -8.28 -5.10 10.76
CA LEU A 48 -9.67 -5.20 10.33
C LEU A 48 -9.88 -6.33 9.32
N VAL A 49 -8.93 -6.52 8.42
CA VAL A 49 -8.98 -7.61 7.45
C VAL A 49 -8.79 -8.96 8.14
N GLU A 50 -7.83 -9.07 9.05
CA GLU A 50 -7.59 -10.29 9.84
C GLU A 50 -8.83 -10.70 10.62
N ALA A 51 -9.55 -9.72 11.17
CA ALA A 51 -10.76 -9.97 11.94
C ALA A 51 -12.00 -10.28 11.08
N GLY A 52 -11.88 -10.18 9.76
CA GLY A 52 -12.99 -10.45 8.84
C GLY A 52 -13.99 -9.32 8.71
N HIS A 53 -13.64 -8.11 9.16
CA HIS A 53 -14.54 -6.95 9.12
C HIS A 53 -14.47 -6.13 7.85
N ALA A 54 -13.40 -6.26 7.09
CA ALA A 54 -13.20 -5.42 5.91
C ALA A 54 -12.25 -6.09 4.91
N VAL A 55 -12.27 -5.55 3.70
CA VAL A 55 -11.24 -5.78 2.69
C VAL A 55 -10.48 -4.47 2.46
N ALA A 56 -9.28 -4.55 1.92
CA ALA A 56 -8.42 -3.39 1.72
C ALA A 56 -7.53 -3.55 0.49
N LEU A 57 -7.10 -2.43 -0.07
CA LEU A 57 -6.02 -2.38 -1.03
C LEU A 57 -4.76 -1.93 -0.29
N LEU A 58 -3.77 -2.79 -0.23
CA LEU A 58 -2.54 -2.54 0.51
C LEU A 58 -1.32 -2.67 -0.40
N PRO A 59 -0.30 -1.81 -0.22
CA PRO A 59 0.95 -2.00 -0.94
C PRO A 59 1.70 -3.22 -0.40
N ASP A 60 2.38 -3.96 -1.27
CA ASP A 60 3.17 -5.12 -0.87
C ASP A 60 4.21 -4.79 0.21
N LEU A 61 4.70 -3.56 0.18
CA LEU A 61 5.71 -3.09 1.13
C LEU A 61 5.24 -3.14 2.59
N VAL A 62 3.94 -3.15 2.82
CA VAL A 62 3.37 -3.23 4.19
C VAL A 62 3.81 -4.51 4.91
N TRP A 63 4.11 -5.56 4.18
CA TRP A 63 4.55 -6.83 4.76
C TRP A 63 6.03 -6.85 5.12
N GLY A 64 6.84 -5.96 4.49
CA GLY A 64 8.26 -5.80 4.82
C GLY A 64 9.08 -7.08 4.75
N GLY A 65 8.79 -7.97 3.78
CA GLY A 65 9.44 -9.26 3.66
C GLY A 65 8.94 -10.33 4.63
N ARG A 66 7.95 -10.01 5.48
CA ARG A 66 7.30 -10.97 6.36
C ARG A 66 6.14 -11.67 5.65
N PRO A 67 5.81 -12.90 6.03
CA PRO A 67 4.66 -13.58 5.47
C PRO A 67 3.37 -12.78 5.73
N PRO A 68 2.50 -12.64 4.73
CA PRO A 68 1.21 -11.99 4.95
C PRO A 68 0.33 -12.81 5.90
N THR A 69 -0.44 -12.09 6.72
CA THR A 69 -1.35 -12.69 7.70
C THR A 69 -2.79 -12.77 7.21
N VAL A 70 -3.02 -12.32 5.97
CA VAL A 70 -4.33 -12.30 5.33
C VAL A 70 -4.23 -12.93 3.95
N GLU A 71 -5.36 -13.31 3.38
CA GLU A 71 -5.41 -13.80 2.01
C GLU A 71 -5.16 -12.65 1.04
N LEU A 72 -4.22 -12.84 0.13
CA LEU A 72 -3.89 -11.85 -0.89
C LEU A 72 -4.46 -12.26 -2.24
N VAL A 73 -5.04 -11.27 -2.92
CA VAL A 73 -5.56 -11.43 -4.28
C VAL A 73 -4.83 -10.44 -5.19
N THR A 74 -4.22 -10.95 -6.23
CA THR A 74 -3.52 -10.11 -7.21
C THR A 74 -4.52 -9.33 -8.05
N LEU A 75 -4.26 -8.03 -8.20
CA LEU A 75 -5.10 -7.18 -9.05
C LEU A 75 -4.74 -7.38 -10.53
N ALA A 76 -5.76 -7.27 -11.38
CA ALA A 76 -5.58 -7.31 -12.82
C ALA A 76 -4.66 -6.16 -13.26
N GLY A 77 -3.76 -6.43 -14.19
CA GLY A 77 -2.84 -5.41 -14.71
C GLY A 77 -1.62 -5.15 -13.85
N ASP A 78 -1.46 -5.86 -12.74
CA ASP A 78 -0.32 -5.74 -11.83
C ASP A 78 0.06 -4.27 -11.57
N PRO A 79 -0.85 -3.46 -11.00
CA PRO A 79 -0.58 -2.05 -10.76
C PRO A 79 0.54 -1.88 -9.74
N HIS A 80 1.42 -0.93 -10.00
CA HIS A 80 2.54 -0.62 -9.12
C HIS A 80 2.84 0.87 -9.14
N ARG A 81 3.62 1.31 -8.17
CA ARG A 81 4.13 2.68 -8.11
C ARG A 81 5.62 2.65 -7.83
N THR A 82 6.31 3.69 -8.27
CA THR A 82 7.74 3.85 -8.03
C THR A 82 7.95 4.62 -6.74
N LEU A 83 8.75 4.08 -5.84
CA LEU A 83 9.23 4.78 -4.66
C LEU A 83 10.64 5.29 -4.96
N PHE A 84 10.92 6.50 -4.58
CA PHE A 84 12.23 7.10 -4.83
C PHE A 84 12.62 8.03 -3.68
N THR A 85 13.91 8.32 -3.58
CA THR A 85 14.41 9.33 -2.67
C THR A 85 14.70 10.61 -3.45
N SER A 86 14.54 11.74 -2.78
CA SER A 86 14.86 13.04 -3.34
C SER A 86 15.68 13.82 -2.31
N THR A 87 16.74 14.46 -2.76
CA THR A 87 17.60 15.26 -1.90
C THR A 87 18.09 16.49 -2.65
N ARG A 88 18.41 17.56 -1.92
CA ARG A 88 19.02 18.74 -2.53
C ARG A 88 20.39 18.37 -3.06
N THR A 89 20.73 18.85 -4.25
CA THR A 89 22.04 18.60 -4.89
C THR A 89 23.19 18.97 -3.96
N ALA A 90 23.09 20.10 -3.25
CA ALA A 90 24.12 20.57 -2.33
C ALA A 90 24.32 19.66 -1.10
N ALA A 91 23.34 18.83 -0.76
CA ALA A 91 23.38 17.92 0.38
C ALA A 91 23.67 16.47 -0.01
N ALA A 92 23.68 16.15 -1.31
CA ALA A 92 23.74 14.77 -1.79
C ALA A 92 25.00 14.00 -1.35
N ALA A 93 26.11 14.71 -1.12
CA ALA A 93 27.37 14.10 -0.70
C ALA A 93 27.55 14.03 0.82
N ARG A 94 26.59 14.52 1.62
CA ARG A 94 26.70 14.45 3.09
C ARG A 94 26.68 13.00 3.54
N PRO A 95 27.59 12.59 4.44
CA PRO A 95 27.68 11.18 4.88
C PRO A 95 26.37 10.61 5.40
N ALA A 96 25.60 11.37 6.17
CA ALA A 96 24.31 10.91 6.68
C ALA A 96 23.29 10.65 5.57
N ILE A 97 23.25 11.52 4.56
CA ILE A 97 22.35 11.36 3.41
C ILE A 97 22.75 10.14 2.58
N VAL A 98 24.03 9.97 2.31
CA VAL A 98 24.56 8.81 1.58
C VAL A 98 24.22 7.52 2.34
N ALA A 99 24.46 7.49 3.65
CA ALA A 99 24.20 6.30 4.47
C ALA A 99 22.72 5.91 4.46
N VAL A 100 21.82 6.87 4.64
CA VAL A 100 20.37 6.62 4.64
C VAL A 100 19.91 6.09 3.29
N ARG A 101 20.38 6.70 2.20
CA ARG A 101 20.00 6.27 0.85
C ARG A 101 20.49 4.86 0.54
N GLU A 102 21.69 4.51 0.98
CA GLU A 102 22.22 3.15 0.82
C GLU A 102 21.41 2.13 1.62
N LEU A 103 21.04 2.47 2.85
CA LEU A 103 20.22 1.60 3.69
C LEU A 103 18.83 1.39 3.09
N LEU A 104 18.22 2.44 2.57
CA LEU A 104 16.92 2.34 1.90
C LEU A 104 17.01 1.46 0.65
N ALA A 105 18.05 1.64 -0.15
CA ALA A 105 18.26 0.82 -1.34
C ALA A 105 18.40 -0.66 -1.00
N ARG A 106 19.12 -0.99 0.08
CA ARG A 106 19.26 -2.37 0.54
C ARG A 106 17.95 -2.95 1.06
N ALA A 107 17.19 -2.15 1.84
CA ALA A 107 15.92 -2.58 2.40
C ALA A 107 14.87 -2.87 1.33
N LEU A 108 14.96 -2.18 0.18
CA LEU A 108 14.01 -2.30 -0.92
C LEU A 108 14.53 -3.19 -2.05
N ALA A 109 15.72 -3.74 -1.92
CA ALA A 109 16.25 -4.66 -2.91
C ALA A 109 15.33 -5.88 -3.04
N PRO A 110 15.05 -6.34 -4.28
CA PRO A 110 14.22 -7.51 -4.45
C PRO A 110 14.83 -8.71 -3.73
N VAL A 111 13.99 -9.41 -2.98
CA VAL A 111 14.41 -10.68 -2.39
C VAL A 111 14.54 -11.67 -3.54
N SER A 112 15.74 -12.23 -3.73
CA SER A 112 15.95 -13.26 -4.73
C SER A 112 15.07 -14.47 -4.42
N PRO A 113 14.38 -15.01 -5.43
CA PRO A 113 13.55 -16.19 -5.23
C PRO A 113 14.37 -17.41 -4.84
#